data_d0d750a17eb4fb0d5ee6229a02b7cb1f
#
_entry.id   d0d750a17eb4fb0d5ee6229a02b7cb1f
#
_cell.length_a   1.000
_cell.length_b   1.000
_cell.length_c   1.000
_cell.angle_alpha   90.00
_cell.angle_beta   90.00
_cell.angle_gamma   90.00
#
_symmetry.space_group_name_H-M   'P 1'
#
loop_
_entity.id
_entity.type
_entity.pdbx_description
1 polymer ?
#
loop_
_entity_poly.entity_id
_entity_poly.type
_entity_poly.pdbx_seq_one_letter_code
_entity_poly.pdbx_strand_id
1 'polypeptide(L)'
;MSAPSATEEQTLPRVFFNVWAGEDESLGRIEMELFSKELPKTTKNFLELCTFEHGYGYKGSTFHRIIPNFMLQGGDFTNHNGTGGKSIYGQ
;
A
#
# COMPACT_ATOMS: atom_id res chain seq x y z
N MET A 1 8.25 -6.19 -15.27
CA MET A 1 7.80 -7.24 -15.60
C MET A 1 6.65 -7.13 -16.39
N SER A 2 6.32 -7.86 -16.96
CA SER A 2 5.36 -7.68 -17.80
C SER A 2 4.19 -8.32 -17.46
N ALA A 3 3.24 -7.99 -17.96
CA ALA A 3 2.07 -8.53 -17.76
C ALA A 3 2.01 -9.77 -18.39
N PRO A 4 1.35 -10.58 -17.98
CA PRO A 4 1.23 -11.77 -18.50
C PRO A 4 0.41 -11.82 -19.52
N SER A 5 0.05 -11.13 -19.87
CA SER A 5 -0.51 -11.27 -20.95
C SER A 5 -1.42 -12.27 -21.12
N ALA A 6 -1.21 -13.15 -20.85
CA ALA A 6 -1.99 -14.14 -21.15
C ALA A 6 -3.36 -13.83 -21.29
N THR A 7 -4.01 -13.63 -20.37
CA THR A 7 -5.39 -13.46 -20.53
C THR A 7 -5.76 -12.34 -19.73
N GLU A 8 -6.70 -11.65 -20.14
CA GLU A 8 -7.11 -10.53 -19.45
C GLU A 8 -7.77 -10.88 -18.22
N GLU A 9 -8.43 -11.94 -18.12
CA GLU A 9 -9.12 -12.21 -16.92
C GLU A 9 -8.10 -12.48 -15.85
N GLN A 10 -6.85 -12.61 -16.18
CA GLN A 10 -5.86 -12.80 -15.17
C GLN A 10 -5.14 -11.53 -14.86
N THR A 11 -5.57 -10.43 -15.35
CA THR A 11 -4.94 -9.18 -15.02
C THR A 11 -5.21 -8.85 -13.56
N LEU A 12 -4.17 -8.64 -12.82
CA LEU A 12 -4.29 -8.33 -11.40
C LEU A 12 -4.19 -6.83 -11.17
N PRO A 13 -4.91 -6.32 -10.19
CA PRO A 13 -4.83 -4.89 -9.91
C PRO A 13 -3.46 -4.49 -9.42
N ARG A 14 -3.05 -3.29 -9.75
CA ARG A 14 -1.76 -2.77 -9.32
C ARG A 14 -1.98 -1.46 -8.61
N VAL A 15 -1.24 -1.25 -7.54
CA VAL A 15 -1.29 -0.01 -6.79
C VAL A 15 0.13 0.48 -6.63
N PHE A 16 0.31 1.71 -6.18
CA PHE A 16 1.65 2.24 -6.01
C PHE A 16 1.75 3.16 -4.82
N PHE A 17 2.96 3.29 -4.31
CA PHE A 17 3.30 4.29 -3.32
C PHE A 17 4.29 5.25 -3.95
N ASN A 18 4.05 6.54 -3.87
CA ASN A 18 5.04 7.54 -4.20
C ASN A 18 5.68 7.92 -2.88
N VAL A 19 6.98 7.68 -2.76
CA VAL A 19 7.68 7.82 -1.50
C VAL A 19 8.52 9.08 -1.50
N TRP A 20 8.43 9.84 -0.43
CA TRP A 20 9.15 11.11 -0.31
C TRP A 20 9.97 11.14 0.96
N ALA A 21 11.09 11.87 0.90
CA ALA A 21 11.88 12.17 2.07
C ALA A 21 11.61 13.62 2.40
N GLY A 22 10.80 13.86 3.44
CA GLY A 22 10.38 15.21 3.73
C GLY A 22 9.35 15.68 2.74
N GLU A 23 9.30 16.96 2.48
CA GLU A 23 8.29 17.47 1.57
C GLU A 23 8.83 17.74 0.18
N ASP A 24 10.15 17.77 0.03
CA ASP A 24 10.70 18.19 -1.22
C ASP A 24 11.43 17.12 -2.02
N GLU A 25 11.77 16.00 -1.44
CA GLU A 25 12.58 15.04 -2.14
C GLU A 25 11.82 13.79 -2.47
N SER A 26 11.54 13.58 -3.74
CA SER A 26 10.86 12.36 -4.16
C SER A 26 11.88 11.23 -4.25
N LEU A 27 11.60 10.12 -3.60
CA LEU A 27 12.48 8.99 -3.65
C LEU A 27 12.06 7.98 -4.71
N GLY A 28 10.87 8.13 -5.27
CA GLY A 28 10.44 7.24 -6.33
C GLY A 28 9.12 6.58 -6.03
N ARG A 29 8.80 5.59 -6.84
CA ARG A 29 7.51 4.92 -6.77
C ARG A 29 7.71 3.43 -6.60
N ILE A 30 6.96 2.83 -5.70
CA ILE A 30 6.93 1.39 -5.52
C ILE A 30 5.60 0.90 -6.06
N GLU A 31 5.63 -0.02 -7.00
CA GLU A 31 4.41 -0.56 -7.58
C GLU A 31 4.20 -1.98 -7.09
N MET A 32 2.97 -2.32 -6.79
CA MET A 32 2.65 -3.62 -6.24
C MET A 32 1.49 -4.25 -7.02
N GLU A 33 1.61 -5.53 -7.30
CA GLU A 33 0.56 -6.26 -7.97
C GLU A 33 -0.15 -7.07 -6.91
N LEU A 34 -1.46 -7.05 -6.90
CA LEU A 34 -2.23 -7.64 -5.81
C LEU A 34 -2.88 -8.93 -6.26
N PHE A 35 -2.79 -9.97 -5.43
CA PHE A 35 -3.29 -11.28 -5.78
C PHE A 35 -4.78 -11.37 -5.45
N SER A 36 -5.59 -10.69 -6.23
CA SER A 36 -7.01 -10.58 -5.94
C SER A 36 -7.77 -11.89 -6.12
N LYS A 37 -7.25 -12.81 -6.93
CA LYS A 37 -7.96 -14.05 -7.11
C LYS A 37 -7.78 -14.97 -5.91
N GLU A 38 -6.58 -15.04 -5.38
CA GLU A 38 -6.32 -15.90 -4.24
C GLU A 38 -6.77 -15.29 -2.93
N LEU A 39 -6.66 -13.99 -2.80
CA LEU A 39 -6.95 -13.30 -1.55
C LEU A 39 -7.83 -12.09 -1.78
N PRO A 40 -9.06 -12.29 -2.20
CA PRO A 40 -9.89 -11.15 -2.58
C PRO A 40 -10.18 -10.19 -1.45
N LYS A 41 -10.41 -10.69 -0.25
CA LYS A 41 -10.78 -9.81 0.84
C LYS A 41 -9.59 -9.00 1.33
N THR A 42 -8.44 -9.62 1.47
CA THR A 42 -7.23 -8.93 1.88
C THR A 42 -6.80 -7.93 0.81
N THR A 43 -6.92 -8.33 -0.46
CA THR A 43 -6.54 -7.47 -1.56
C THR A 43 -7.44 -6.25 -1.63
N LYS A 44 -8.74 -6.42 -1.42
CA LYS A 44 -9.64 -5.30 -1.45
C LYS A 44 -9.32 -4.31 -0.36
N ASN A 45 -8.97 -4.80 0.83
CA ASN A 45 -8.58 -3.93 1.92
C ASN A 45 -7.37 -3.08 1.53
N PHE A 46 -6.33 -3.72 1.03
CA PHE A 46 -5.11 -3.00 0.68
C PHE A 46 -5.36 -2.01 -0.45
N LEU A 47 -6.10 -2.44 -1.47
CA LEU A 47 -6.38 -1.58 -2.60
C LEU A 47 -7.16 -0.34 -2.17
N GLU A 48 -8.19 -0.51 -1.37
CA GLU A 48 -9.03 0.62 -1.01
C GLU A 48 -8.35 1.52 0.02
N LEU A 49 -7.40 1.01 0.78
CA LEU A 49 -6.60 1.87 1.63
C LEU A 49 -5.61 2.68 0.80
N CYS A 50 -5.13 2.13 -0.32
CA CYS A 50 -4.26 2.88 -1.20
C CYS A 50 -5.00 3.98 -1.94
N THR A 51 -6.25 3.75 -2.30
CA THR A 51 -7.01 4.74 -3.06
C THR A 51 -7.69 5.76 -2.16
N PHE A 52 -7.70 5.53 -0.85
CA PHE A 52 -8.27 6.47 0.12
C PHE A 52 -9.78 6.63 -0.06
N GLU A 53 -10.44 5.65 -0.66
CA GLU A 53 -11.84 5.86 -1.01
C GLU A 53 -12.78 5.83 0.19
N HIS A 54 -12.33 5.38 1.34
CA HIS A 54 -13.16 5.41 2.54
C HIS A 54 -12.88 6.62 3.41
N GLY A 55 -12.07 7.56 2.92
CA GLY A 55 -11.73 8.74 3.69
C GLY A 55 -10.56 8.54 4.63
N TYR A 56 -9.92 7.40 4.58
CA TYR A 56 -8.71 7.14 5.33
C TYR A 56 -7.89 6.11 4.57
N GLY A 57 -6.64 5.98 4.90
CA GLY A 57 -5.78 5.02 4.24
C GLY A 57 -4.33 5.45 4.28
N TYR A 58 -3.54 4.85 3.37
CA TYR A 58 -2.09 5.04 3.41
C TYR A 58 -1.62 6.37 2.87
N LYS A 59 -2.44 7.07 2.11
CA LYS A 59 -2.00 8.33 1.53
C LYS A 59 -1.64 9.29 2.66
N GLY A 60 -0.44 9.81 2.61
CA GLY A 60 0.01 10.74 3.62
C GLY A 60 0.59 10.10 4.87
N SER A 61 0.57 8.77 4.94
CA SER A 61 1.14 8.10 6.11
C SER A 61 2.65 7.98 5.96
N THR A 62 3.32 7.54 7.01
CA THR A 62 4.76 7.53 7.03
C THR A 62 5.31 6.16 7.30
N PHE A 63 6.59 5.95 6.98
CA PHE A 63 7.30 4.78 7.42
C PHE A 63 7.90 5.17 8.78
N HIS A 64 7.30 4.72 9.83
CA HIS A 64 7.71 5.14 11.17
C HIS A 64 8.90 4.36 11.69
N ARG A 65 9.34 3.32 11.01
CA ARG A 65 10.49 2.55 11.44
C ARG A 65 11.29 2.15 10.22
N ILE A 66 12.54 2.54 10.17
CA ILE A 66 13.41 2.28 9.04
C ILE A 66 14.72 1.71 9.58
N ILE A 67 15.03 0.47 9.18
CA ILE A 67 16.28 -0.14 9.61
C ILE A 67 17.06 -0.50 8.37
N PRO A 68 18.19 0.17 8.11
CA PRO A 68 18.95 -0.06 6.87
C PRO A 68 19.32 -1.52 6.68
N ASN A 69 19.18 -1.98 5.48
CA ASN A 69 19.50 -3.34 5.08
C ASN A 69 18.62 -4.39 5.77
N PHE A 70 17.56 -3.98 6.42
CA PHE A 70 16.67 -4.91 7.08
C PHE A 70 15.23 -4.69 6.67
N MET A 71 14.62 -3.55 6.99
CA MET A 71 13.21 -3.38 6.66
C MET A 71 12.74 -1.94 6.82
N LEU A 72 11.59 -1.66 6.23
CA LEU A 72 10.83 -0.45 6.46
C LEU A 72 9.49 -0.88 7.04
N GLN A 73 8.97 -0.13 7.96
CA GLN A 73 7.68 -0.45 8.54
C GLN A 73 6.80 0.80 8.49
N GLY A 74 5.62 0.66 7.97
CA GLY A 74 4.69 1.77 7.87
C GLY A 74 3.27 1.27 7.86
N GLY A 75 2.33 2.15 7.56
CA GLY A 75 0.93 1.76 7.46
C GLY A 75 0.08 2.21 8.62
N ASP A 76 0.69 2.74 9.69
CA ASP A 76 -0.10 3.25 10.80
C ASP A 76 -0.52 4.66 10.46
N PHE A 77 -1.63 4.80 9.75
CA PHE A 77 -2.06 6.11 9.29
C PHE A 77 -2.88 6.87 10.34
N THR A 78 -3.06 6.30 11.51
CA THR A 78 -3.75 7.02 12.57
C THR A 78 -2.77 7.57 13.59
N ASN A 79 -1.83 6.78 14.06
CA ASN A 79 -0.88 7.23 15.09
C ASN A 79 0.54 7.38 14.61
N HIS A 80 0.88 6.81 13.46
CA HIS A 80 2.19 6.94 12.82
C HIS A 80 3.34 6.39 13.70
N ASN A 81 3.05 5.42 14.55
CA ASN A 81 4.09 4.85 15.40
C ASN A 81 3.96 3.35 15.59
N GLY A 82 3.05 2.71 14.85
CA GLY A 82 2.90 1.27 14.92
C GLY A 82 1.81 0.80 15.86
N THR A 83 1.09 1.71 16.52
CA THR A 83 0.06 1.30 17.45
C THR A 83 -1.34 1.47 16.91
N GLY A 84 -1.49 2.01 15.72
CA GLY A 84 -2.82 2.29 15.20
C GLY A 84 -3.09 1.65 13.86
N GLY A 85 -3.92 2.27 13.06
CA GLY A 85 -4.34 1.74 11.79
C GLY A 85 -5.65 1.02 11.90
N LYS A 86 -6.31 0.79 10.76
CA LYS A 86 -7.53 0.01 10.74
C LYS A 86 -7.79 -0.49 9.34
N SER A 87 -8.58 -1.52 9.21
CA SER A 87 -8.93 -2.03 7.90
C SER A 87 -10.22 -1.40 7.43
N ILE A 88 -10.57 -1.65 6.17
CA ILE A 88 -11.84 -1.16 5.65
C ILE A 88 -12.99 -1.95 6.23
N TYR A 89 -12.72 -3.08 6.88
CA TYR A 89 -13.75 -3.91 7.48
C TYR A 89 -13.92 -3.61 8.98
N GLY A 90 -13.21 -2.63 9.49
CA GLY A 90 -13.31 -2.26 10.88
C GLY A 90 -12.04 -2.64 11.60
N GLN A 91 -12.15 -3.13 12.77
CA GLN A 91 -10.97 -3.50 13.47
C GLN A 91 -10.32 -4.73 12.91
#